data_3e7dbaebb057315f7ab44c8a85269502
#
_entry.id   3e7dbaebb057315f7ab44c8a85269502
#
_cell.length_a   1.000
_cell.length_b   1.000
_cell.length_c   1.000
_cell.angle_alpha   90.00
_cell.angle_beta   90.00
_cell.angle_gamma   90.00
#
_symmetry.space_group_name_H-M   'P 1'
#
loop_
_entity.id
_entity.type
_entity.pdbx_description
1 polymer ?
#
loop_
_entity_poly.entity_id
_entity_poly.type
_entity_poly.pdbx_seq_one_letter_code
_entity_poly.pdbx_strand_id
1 'polypeptide(L)'
;SLPIQSRHPVMTGADFSASSLLQQRRFCPLFLTQFLGAFNDNVFKNGLIIFITFHPNEQLHDRSAVLVSMAAGLFILPFFLFSAFAGQLADKLEKSALICRVKQIEILIMLLAGMGFWLNDVMFLMAVLFLMGTQSSLFGPLKYSILPQHLERHELTTGNGLVQMATFLAILIGTMLGGFLVAIRPSDVTAISATVIFISLAGYFTSRYIPVAPALEPTLRIRWNFVTETLAITRRAQASRTVFTSILGISWFWFVGATYLQLLPSYTRDVLYGDASVVTVMLTAFSLGIGAGSMLCAKLSRGSIETRLIPIGGAGLALFSISLNFIGPSAAGVATFEALNGFADFVRVTQNWLVFGNLVAVSIFGGLYIVPLFSLVQSRARPQQRARVIAANNVFNALFMVGSALITIGL
;
A
#
# COMPACT_ATOMS: atom_id res chain seq x y z
N SER A 1 36.17 -34.91 18.20
CA SER A 1 35.45 -34.89 16.89
C SER A 1 34.36 -33.83 16.94
N LEU A 2 34.66 -32.68 16.34
CA LEU A 2 33.69 -31.58 16.13
C LEU A 2 32.82 -31.93 14.94
N PRO A 3 31.50 -31.59 14.95
CA PRO A 3 30.62 -31.86 13.82
C PRO A 3 30.96 -30.91 12.66
N ILE A 4 31.04 -31.48 11.48
CA ILE A 4 31.25 -30.84 10.20
C ILE A 4 30.05 -29.88 9.94
N GLN A 5 30.31 -28.56 9.98
CA GLN A 5 29.40 -27.58 9.45
C GLN A 5 29.28 -27.84 7.95
N SER A 6 28.07 -28.19 7.50
CA SER A 6 27.69 -28.24 6.09
C SER A 6 27.85 -26.84 5.50
N ARG A 7 28.93 -26.63 4.75
CA ARG A 7 29.12 -25.43 3.92
C ARG A 7 28.03 -25.44 2.84
N HIS A 8 27.00 -24.65 3.03
CA HIS A 8 26.15 -24.27 1.89
C HIS A 8 27.04 -23.55 0.85
N PRO A 9 26.92 -23.85 -0.43
CA PRO A 9 27.67 -23.14 -1.46
C PRO A 9 27.35 -21.66 -1.39
N VAL A 10 28.38 -20.82 -1.31
CA VAL A 10 28.28 -19.37 -1.47
C VAL A 10 27.88 -19.15 -2.90
N MET A 11 26.56 -18.93 -3.13
CA MET A 11 26.05 -18.54 -4.44
C MET A 11 26.64 -17.16 -4.76
N THR A 12 27.42 -17.09 -5.82
CA THR A 12 27.99 -15.84 -6.35
C THR A 12 26.85 -14.96 -6.86
N GLY A 13 26.91 -13.66 -6.63
CA GLY A 13 25.85 -12.67 -6.82
C GLY A 13 25.21 -12.53 -8.23
N ALA A 14 25.40 -13.52 -9.12
CA ALA A 14 24.83 -13.57 -10.46
C ALA A 14 23.46 -14.27 -10.55
N ASP A 15 23.09 -15.10 -9.54
CA ASP A 15 21.88 -15.93 -9.60
C ASP A 15 20.70 -15.44 -8.74
N PHE A 16 20.79 -14.23 -8.19
CA PHE A 16 19.72 -13.67 -7.35
C PHE A 16 18.66 -12.98 -8.21
N SER A 17 17.72 -13.76 -8.75
CA SER A 17 16.55 -13.20 -9.45
C SER A 17 15.35 -13.04 -8.49
N ALA A 18 14.52 -12.04 -8.72
CA ALA A 18 13.26 -11.84 -7.98
C ALA A 18 12.36 -13.09 -8.08
N SER A 19 12.41 -13.81 -9.20
CA SER A 19 11.69 -15.06 -9.42
C SER A 19 12.17 -16.20 -8.51
N SER A 20 13.47 -16.28 -8.20
CA SER A 20 14.00 -17.29 -7.30
C SER A 20 13.51 -17.08 -5.86
N LEU A 21 13.38 -15.82 -5.43
CA LEU A 21 12.89 -15.48 -4.10
C LEU A 21 11.39 -15.84 -3.94
N LEU A 22 10.59 -15.62 -4.99
CA LEU A 22 9.17 -15.99 -4.99
C LEU A 22 8.92 -17.50 -4.90
N GLN A 23 9.87 -18.33 -5.28
CA GLN A 23 9.77 -19.79 -5.17
C GLN A 23 10.18 -20.32 -3.78
N GLN A 24 10.78 -19.48 -2.94
CA GLN A 24 11.27 -19.91 -1.63
C GLN A 24 10.18 -19.92 -0.57
N ARG A 25 10.06 -21.04 0.17
CA ARG A 25 9.09 -21.21 1.25
C ARG A 25 9.19 -20.13 2.34
N ARG A 26 10.36 -19.54 2.55
CA ARG A 26 10.56 -18.49 3.56
C ARG A 26 10.01 -17.14 3.17
N PHE A 27 9.70 -16.89 1.87
CA PHE A 27 9.21 -15.62 1.37
C PHE A 27 7.84 -15.70 0.70
N CYS A 28 7.59 -16.70 -0.15
CA CYS A 28 6.37 -16.81 -0.96
C CYS A 28 5.07 -16.74 -0.14
N PRO A 29 4.91 -17.47 0.99
CA PRO A 29 3.69 -17.39 1.78
C PRO A 29 3.44 -16.00 2.36
N LEU A 30 4.49 -15.33 2.83
CA LEU A 30 4.40 -13.95 3.32
C LEU A 30 4.02 -12.99 2.19
N PHE A 31 4.64 -13.14 1.02
CA PHE A 31 4.34 -12.34 -0.18
C PHE A 31 2.88 -12.47 -0.59
N LEU A 32 2.36 -13.70 -0.67
CA LEU A 32 0.95 -13.96 -1.01
C LEU A 32 0.00 -13.41 0.07
N THR A 33 0.31 -13.65 1.34
CA THR A 33 -0.50 -13.16 2.46
C THR A 33 -0.64 -11.63 2.46
N GLN A 34 0.47 -10.91 2.21
CA GLN A 34 0.45 -9.45 2.18
C GLN A 34 -0.25 -8.91 0.91
N PHE A 35 -0.07 -9.58 -0.24
CA PHE A 35 -0.77 -9.24 -1.48
C PHE A 35 -2.28 -9.39 -1.30
N LEU A 36 -2.73 -10.56 -0.84
CA LEU A 36 -4.16 -10.84 -0.63
C LEU A 36 -4.79 -9.90 0.41
N GLY A 37 -4.04 -9.51 1.47
CA GLY A 37 -4.52 -8.53 2.43
C GLY A 37 -4.73 -7.15 1.81
N ALA A 38 -3.70 -6.61 1.15
CA ALA A 38 -3.81 -5.32 0.47
C ALA A 38 -4.87 -5.33 -0.65
N PHE A 39 -5.02 -6.45 -1.34
CA PHE A 39 -6.04 -6.65 -2.37
C PHE A 39 -7.44 -6.61 -1.75
N ASN A 40 -7.68 -7.35 -0.66
CA ASN A 40 -8.95 -7.39 0.03
C ASN A 40 -9.37 -6.00 0.59
N ASP A 41 -8.41 -5.30 1.21
CA ASP A 41 -8.61 -3.94 1.72
C ASP A 41 -9.14 -3.00 0.63
N ASN A 42 -8.58 -3.10 -0.57
CA ASN A 42 -8.98 -2.24 -1.68
C ASN A 42 -10.27 -2.69 -2.37
N VAL A 43 -10.54 -4.00 -2.46
CA VAL A 43 -11.83 -4.52 -2.95
C VAL A 43 -12.96 -4.02 -2.06
N PHE A 44 -12.85 -4.20 -0.74
CA PHE A 44 -13.90 -3.77 0.19
C PHE A 44 -14.04 -2.25 0.22
N LYS A 45 -12.94 -1.50 0.38
CA LYS A 45 -12.97 -0.03 0.46
C LYS A 45 -13.60 0.59 -0.78
N ASN A 46 -13.19 0.18 -1.99
CA ASN A 46 -13.71 0.75 -3.21
C ASN A 46 -15.13 0.25 -3.53
N GLY A 47 -15.44 -1.01 -3.21
CA GLY A 47 -16.80 -1.51 -3.26
C GLY A 47 -17.75 -0.69 -2.38
N LEU A 48 -17.34 -0.36 -1.15
CA LEU A 48 -18.10 0.49 -0.25
C LEU A 48 -18.27 1.92 -0.80
N ILE A 49 -17.22 2.51 -1.38
CA ILE A 49 -17.29 3.84 -2.00
C ILE A 49 -18.33 3.86 -3.12
N ILE A 50 -18.30 2.88 -4.02
CA ILE A 50 -19.28 2.78 -5.11
C ILE A 50 -20.68 2.51 -4.58
N PHE A 51 -20.81 1.63 -3.56
CA PHE A 51 -22.07 1.35 -2.89
C PHE A 51 -22.71 2.61 -2.26
N ILE A 52 -21.91 3.47 -1.61
CA ILE A 52 -22.37 4.74 -1.06
C ILE A 52 -22.78 5.71 -2.19
N THR A 53 -21.97 5.81 -3.24
CA THR A 53 -22.15 6.77 -4.34
C THR A 53 -23.43 6.50 -5.13
N PHE A 54 -23.79 5.23 -5.33
CA PHE A 54 -24.97 4.82 -6.10
C PHE A 54 -26.09 4.26 -5.23
N HIS A 55 -26.09 4.63 -3.95
CA HIS A 55 -27.13 4.15 -3.01
C HIS A 55 -28.51 4.69 -3.40
N PRO A 56 -29.57 3.84 -3.42
CA PRO A 56 -30.92 4.24 -3.85
C PRO A 56 -31.62 5.23 -2.92
N ASN A 57 -31.15 5.38 -1.68
CA ASN A 57 -31.72 6.34 -0.72
C ASN A 57 -31.22 7.76 -1.03
N GLU A 58 -32.12 8.68 -1.41
CA GLU A 58 -31.80 10.06 -1.76
C GLU A 58 -31.03 10.80 -0.67
N GLN A 59 -31.38 10.62 0.62
CA GLN A 59 -30.69 11.29 1.73
C GLN A 59 -29.23 10.84 1.87
N LEU A 60 -28.93 9.57 1.55
CA LEU A 60 -27.56 9.05 1.54
C LEU A 60 -26.83 9.49 0.27
N HIS A 61 -27.52 9.57 -0.85
CA HIS A 61 -26.96 10.08 -2.11
C HIS A 61 -26.51 11.54 -1.99
N ASP A 62 -27.32 12.42 -1.41
CA ASP A 62 -26.98 13.84 -1.17
C ASP A 62 -25.78 14.02 -0.24
N ARG A 63 -25.52 13.04 0.64
CA ARG A 63 -24.38 13.03 1.57
C ARG A 63 -23.22 12.16 1.11
N SER A 64 -23.26 11.58 -0.08
CA SER A 64 -22.28 10.61 -0.57
C SER A 64 -20.85 11.15 -0.54
N ALA A 65 -20.63 12.40 -0.97
CA ALA A 65 -19.30 13.03 -0.94
C ALA A 65 -18.71 13.13 0.49
N VAL A 66 -19.55 13.46 1.48
CA VAL A 66 -19.15 13.52 2.89
C VAL A 66 -18.84 12.11 3.42
N LEU A 67 -19.70 11.13 3.13
CA LEU A 67 -19.52 9.75 3.56
C LEU A 67 -18.28 9.11 2.95
N VAL A 68 -18.00 9.37 1.66
CA VAL A 68 -16.77 8.90 0.98
C VAL A 68 -15.51 9.51 1.62
N SER A 69 -15.56 10.81 1.93
CA SER A 69 -14.45 11.49 2.62
C SER A 69 -14.24 10.92 4.04
N MET A 70 -15.34 10.67 4.77
CA MET A 70 -15.31 10.02 6.08
C MET A 70 -14.75 8.59 6.00
N ALA A 71 -15.11 7.82 4.96
CA ALA A 71 -14.60 6.47 4.76
C ALA A 71 -13.07 6.46 4.62
N ALA A 72 -12.50 7.39 3.85
CA ALA A 72 -11.05 7.54 3.75
C ALA A 72 -10.40 7.83 5.11
N GLY A 73 -10.97 8.77 5.88
CA GLY A 73 -10.50 9.09 7.23
C GLY A 73 -10.62 7.93 8.21
N LEU A 74 -11.76 7.21 8.21
CA LEU A 74 -11.99 6.05 9.08
C LEU A 74 -11.03 4.90 8.80
N PHE A 75 -10.62 4.69 7.56
CA PHE A 75 -9.62 3.67 7.23
C PHE A 75 -8.21 4.07 7.71
N ILE A 76 -7.86 5.35 7.66
CA ILE A 76 -6.51 5.84 8.04
C ILE A 76 -6.38 6.03 9.55
N LEU A 77 -7.44 6.44 10.24
CA LEU A 77 -7.43 6.76 11.66
C LEU A 77 -6.84 5.64 12.55
N PRO A 78 -7.15 4.34 12.34
CA PRO A 78 -6.55 3.26 13.10
C PRO A 78 -5.02 3.17 13.00
N PHE A 79 -4.43 3.56 11.89
CA PHE A 79 -2.97 3.57 11.74
C PHE A 79 -2.32 4.57 12.69
N PHE A 80 -2.98 5.68 12.96
CA PHE A 80 -2.53 6.63 13.95
C PHE A 80 -2.73 6.12 15.39
N LEU A 81 -3.89 5.53 15.68
CA LEU A 81 -4.27 5.10 17.03
C LEU A 81 -3.55 3.82 17.49
N PHE A 82 -3.47 2.82 16.61
CA PHE A 82 -3.08 1.46 17.00
C PHE A 82 -1.70 1.00 16.53
N SER A 83 -1.01 1.75 15.64
CA SER A 83 0.31 1.30 15.15
C SER A 83 1.34 1.16 16.26
N ALA A 84 1.34 2.04 17.27
CA ALA A 84 2.27 1.93 18.39
C ALA A 84 2.06 0.64 19.20
N PHE A 85 0.80 0.26 19.41
CA PHE A 85 0.43 -1.00 20.05
C PHE A 85 0.81 -2.20 19.18
N ALA A 86 0.54 -2.12 17.87
CA ALA A 86 0.91 -3.13 16.88
C ALA A 86 2.43 -3.42 16.89
N GLY A 87 3.24 -2.38 16.94
CA GLY A 87 4.69 -2.48 17.03
C GLY A 87 5.17 -3.22 18.28
N GLN A 88 4.55 -2.95 19.44
CA GLN A 88 4.85 -3.66 20.68
C GLN A 88 4.48 -5.15 20.59
N LEU A 89 3.30 -5.48 20.06
CA LEU A 89 2.89 -6.88 19.87
C LEU A 89 3.83 -7.63 18.95
N ALA A 90 4.24 -6.99 17.83
CA ALA A 90 5.12 -7.59 16.84
C ALA A 90 6.57 -7.80 17.35
N ASP A 91 7.07 -6.98 18.29
CA ASP A 91 8.37 -7.22 18.94
C ASP A 91 8.26 -8.27 20.06
N LYS A 92 7.11 -8.34 20.78
CA LYS A 92 6.90 -9.22 21.94
C LYS A 92 6.52 -10.65 21.58
N LEU A 93 5.73 -10.83 20.52
CA LEU A 93 5.15 -12.12 20.15
C LEU A 93 5.84 -12.72 18.92
N GLU A 94 5.67 -14.02 18.74
CA GLU A 94 6.08 -14.71 17.52
C GLU A 94 5.25 -14.19 16.33
N LYS A 95 5.97 -13.72 15.29
CA LYS A 95 5.34 -12.92 14.22
C LYS A 95 4.48 -13.73 13.27
N SER A 96 4.85 -14.97 12.93
CA SER A 96 4.06 -15.78 12.02
C SER A 96 2.73 -16.19 12.64
N ALA A 97 2.73 -16.58 13.92
CA ALA A 97 1.51 -16.88 14.68
C ALA A 97 0.63 -15.63 14.83
N LEU A 98 1.24 -14.46 15.07
CA LEU A 98 0.49 -13.21 15.16
C LEU A 98 -0.12 -12.82 13.82
N ILE A 99 0.58 -13.02 12.70
CA ILE A 99 0.03 -12.83 11.34
C ILE A 99 -1.17 -13.74 11.11
N CYS A 100 -1.08 -15.03 11.48
CA CYS A 100 -2.21 -15.94 11.37
C CYS A 100 -3.44 -15.45 12.16
N ARG A 101 -3.25 -14.96 13.39
CA ARG A 101 -4.35 -14.41 14.20
C ARG A 101 -4.95 -13.15 13.58
N VAL A 102 -4.13 -12.25 13.06
CA VAL A 102 -4.57 -11.04 12.36
C VAL A 102 -5.39 -11.42 11.11
N LYS A 103 -5.01 -12.50 10.40
CA LYS A 103 -5.77 -13.00 9.25
C LYS A 103 -7.08 -13.70 9.67
N GLN A 104 -7.15 -14.34 10.82
CA GLN A 104 -8.41 -14.85 11.38
C GLN A 104 -9.38 -13.70 11.71
N ILE A 105 -8.87 -12.61 12.30
CA ILE A 105 -9.66 -11.41 12.56
C ILE A 105 -10.17 -10.80 11.24
N GLU A 106 -9.36 -10.79 10.18
CA GLU A 106 -9.77 -10.33 8.86
C GLU A 106 -10.97 -11.12 8.32
N ILE A 107 -10.99 -12.44 8.48
CA ILE A 107 -12.16 -13.26 8.08
C ILE A 107 -13.42 -12.80 8.80
N LEU A 108 -13.35 -12.59 10.12
CA LEU A 108 -14.49 -12.11 10.90
C LEU A 108 -14.97 -10.73 10.42
N ILE A 109 -14.04 -9.83 10.14
CA ILE A 109 -14.36 -8.50 9.60
C ILE A 109 -15.03 -8.61 8.23
N MET A 110 -14.58 -9.49 7.36
CA MET A 110 -15.18 -9.68 6.03
C MET A 110 -16.55 -10.38 6.10
N LEU A 111 -16.79 -11.23 7.08
CA LEU A 111 -18.14 -11.75 7.36
C LEU A 111 -19.08 -10.63 7.81
N LEU A 112 -18.61 -9.73 8.68
CA LEU A 112 -19.37 -8.54 9.05
C LEU A 112 -19.59 -7.60 7.85
N ALA A 113 -18.61 -7.46 6.96
CA ALA A 113 -18.77 -6.70 5.72
C ALA A 113 -19.89 -7.28 4.84
N GLY A 114 -19.88 -8.61 4.64
CA GLY A 114 -20.96 -9.30 3.92
C GLY A 114 -22.34 -9.09 4.54
N MET A 115 -22.42 -9.16 5.87
CA MET A 115 -23.65 -8.87 6.62
C MET A 115 -24.09 -7.41 6.42
N GLY A 116 -23.18 -6.45 6.49
CA GLY A 116 -23.47 -5.03 6.30
C GLY A 116 -23.99 -4.71 4.90
N PHE A 117 -23.41 -5.31 3.86
CA PHE A 117 -23.92 -5.23 2.49
C PHE A 117 -25.32 -5.84 2.38
N TRP A 118 -25.55 -6.99 2.98
CA TRP A 118 -26.86 -7.66 2.95
C TRP A 118 -27.93 -6.86 3.68
N LEU A 119 -27.59 -6.24 4.84
CA LEU A 119 -28.48 -5.37 5.59
C LEU A 119 -28.70 -4.00 4.92
N ASN A 120 -27.93 -3.68 3.89
CA ASN A 120 -27.95 -2.38 3.22
C ASN A 120 -27.69 -1.19 4.18
N ASP A 121 -26.82 -1.41 5.19
CA ASP A 121 -26.52 -0.43 6.25
C ASP A 121 -25.13 0.18 6.06
N VAL A 122 -25.12 1.41 5.53
CA VAL A 122 -23.89 2.17 5.26
C VAL A 122 -23.13 2.48 6.57
N MET A 123 -23.84 2.81 7.66
CA MET A 123 -23.17 3.14 8.94
C MET A 123 -22.48 1.92 9.54
N PHE A 124 -23.12 0.75 9.46
CA PHE A 124 -22.50 -0.51 9.85
C PHE A 124 -21.27 -0.82 9.00
N LEU A 125 -21.34 -0.64 7.67
CA LEU A 125 -20.20 -0.84 6.78
C LEU A 125 -19.05 0.15 7.07
N MET A 126 -19.34 1.39 7.46
CA MET A 126 -18.34 2.37 7.91
C MET A 126 -17.64 1.91 9.20
N ALA A 127 -18.38 1.33 10.14
CA ALA A 127 -17.78 0.72 11.34
C ALA A 127 -16.89 -0.48 10.98
N VAL A 128 -17.33 -1.32 10.06
CA VAL A 128 -16.52 -2.43 9.52
C VAL A 128 -15.25 -1.94 8.84
N LEU A 129 -15.34 -0.83 8.10
CA LEU A 129 -14.17 -0.20 7.48
C LEU A 129 -13.13 0.27 8.51
N PHE A 130 -13.58 0.82 9.64
CA PHE A 130 -12.70 1.16 10.76
C PHE A 130 -12.04 -0.08 11.37
N LEU A 131 -12.78 -1.18 11.55
CA LEU A 131 -12.22 -2.45 12.03
C LEU A 131 -11.19 -3.01 11.03
N MET A 132 -11.45 -2.91 9.74
CA MET A 132 -10.49 -3.33 8.70
C MET A 132 -9.23 -2.47 8.75
N GLY A 133 -9.33 -1.14 8.86
CA GLY A 133 -8.19 -0.25 9.08
C GLY A 133 -7.39 -0.62 10.34
N THR A 134 -8.09 -1.03 11.42
CA THR A 134 -7.46 -1.50 12.67
C THR A 134 -6.64 -2.78 12.42
N GLN A 135 -7.22 -3.76 11.73
CA GLN A 135 -6.53 -5.00 11.35
C GLN A 135 -5.31 -4.70 10.45
N SER A 136 -5.46 -3.84 9.45
CA SER A 136 -4.36 -3.45 8.55
C SER A 136 -3.26 -2.68 9.27
N SER A 137 -3.59 -1.86 10.28
CA SER A 137 -2.62 -1.17 11.13
C SER A 137 -1.78 -2.13 11.98
N LEU A 138 -2.38 -3.26 12.41
CA LEU A 138 -1.66 -4.34 13.11
C LEU A 138 -0.75 -5.12 12.17
N PHE A 139 -1.18 -5.34 10.93
CA PHE A 139 -0.42 -6.11 9.96
C PHE A 139 0.81 -5.34 9.42
N GLY A 140 0.74 -4.00 9.31
CA GLY A 140 1.82 -3.17 8.76
C GLY A 140 3.20 -3.39 9.41
N PRO A 141 3.35 -3.21 10.75
CA PRO A 141 4.62 -3.46 11.43
C PRO A 141 5.09 -4.92 11.32
N LEU A 142 4.17 -5.89 11.29
CA LEU A 142 4.48 -7.32 11.16
C LEU A 142 5.13 -7.62 9.81
N LYS A 143 4.49 -7.22 8.69
CA LYS A 143 4.96 -7.56 7.34
C LYS A 143 6.37 -7.04 7.03
N TYR A 144 6.70 -5.85 7.54
CA TYR A 144 8.02 -5.27 7.29
C TYR A 144 9.08 -5.68 8.31
N SER A 145 8.70 -5.99 9.57
CA SER A 145 9.65 -6.44 10.59
C SER A 145 10.03 -7.92 10.48
N ILE A 146 9.20 -8.75 9.85
CA ILE A 146 9.47 -10.17 9.64
C ILE A 146 10.47 -10.39 8.47
N LEU A 147 10.50 -9.50 7.48
CA LEU A 147 11.37 -9.63 6.31
C LEU A 147 12.84 -9.87 6.69
N PRO A 148 13.47 -9.08 7.58
CA PRO A 148 14.86 -9.31 7.98
C PRO A 148 15.09 -10.54 8.89
N GLN A 149 14.04 -11.27 9.25
CA GLN A 149 14.16 -12.56 9.94
C GLN A 149 14.14 -13.73 8.95
N HIS A 150 13.52 -13.55 7.79
CA HIS A 150 13.39 -14.58 6.75
C HIS A 150 14.35 -14.36 5.57
N LEU A 151 14.82 -13.12 5.36
CA LEU A 151 15.69 -12.75 4.26
C LEU A 151 17.07 -12.37 4.76
N GLU A 152 18.07 -12.72 3.99
CA GLU A 152 19.43 -12.27 4.22
C GLU A 152 19.58 -10.78 3.85
N ARG A 153 20.64 -10.16 4.34
CA ARG A 153 20.84 -8.71 4.14
C ARG A 153 20.89 -8.32 2.66
N HIS A 154 21.46 -9.17 1.82
CA HIS A 154 21.57 -8.94 0.38
C HIS A 154 20.25 -9.17 -0.37
N GLU A 155 19.25 -9.84 0.24
CA GLU A 155 17.94 -10.09 -0.33
C GLU A 155 16.90 -9.00 0.03
N LEU A 156 17.19 -8.18 1.07
CA LEU A 156 16.22 -7.23 1.61
C LEU A 156 15.70 -6.24 0.56
N THR A 157 16.58 -5.72 -0.31
CA THR A 157 16.18 -4.78 -1.35
C THR A 157 15.25 -5.44 -2.36
N THR A 158 15.56 -6.68 -2.78
CA THR A 158 14.70 -7.46 -3.69
C THR A 158 13.37 -7.81 -3.03
N GLY A 159 13.39 -8.26 -1.77
CA GLY A 159 12.18 -8.57 -1.01
C GLY A 159 11.27 -7.34 -0.84
N ASN A 160 11.83 -6.18 -0.50
CA ASN A 160 11.07 -4.93 -0.40
C ASN A 160 10.53 -4.49 -1.76
N GLY A 161 11.31 -4.63 -2.84
CA GLY A 161 10.87 -4.34 -4.20
C GLY A 161 9.65 -5.18 -4.60
N LEU A 162 9.69 -6.48 -4.34
CA LEU A 162 8.55 -7.39 -4.57
C LEU A 162 7.33 -7.03 -3.73
N VAL A 163 7.52 -6.71 -2.45
CA VAL A 163 6.42 -6.29 -1.55
C VAL A 163 5.79 -4.99 -2.03
N GLN A 164 6.56 -4.01 -2.47
CA GLN A 164 6.03 -2.75 -3.01
C GLN A 164 5.29 -2.97 -4.33
N MET A 165 5.88 -3.69 -5.27
CA MET A 165 5.23 -4.06 -6.52
C MET A 165 3.87 -4.74 -6.25
N ALA A 166 3.85 -5.75 -5.39
CA ALA A 166 2.64 -6.48 -5.04
C ALA A 166 1.60 -5.57 -4.36
N THR A 167 2.03 -4.65 -3.50
CA THR A 167 1.12 -3.70 -2.84
C THR A 167 0.43 -2.80 -3.87
N PHE A 168 1.15 -2.21 -4.83
CA PHE A 168 0.55 -1.35 -5.85
C PHE A 168 -0.32 -2.13 -6.85
N LEU A 169 0.07 -3.35 -7.22
CA LEU A 169 -0.79 -4.24 -8.01
C LEU A 169 -2.08 -4.60 -7.26
N ALA A 170 -1.98 -4.87 -5.96
CA ALA A 170 -3.13 -5.17 -5.11
C ALA A 170 -4.07 -3.96 -4.99
N ILE A 171 -3.53 -2.74 -4.85
CA ILE A 171 -4.32 -1.51 -4.84
C ILE A 171 -5.05 -1.35 -6.17
N LEU A 172 -4.36 -1.47 -7.30
CA LEU A 172 -4.93 -1.31 -8.62
C LEU A 172 -6.05 -2.32 -8.88
N ILE A 173 -5.73 -3.62 -8.80
CA ILE A 173 -6.68 -4.70 -9.13
C ILE A 173 -7.83 -4.70 -8.14
N GLY A 174 -7.55 -4.45 -6.84
CA GLY A 174 -8.57 -4.38 -5.79
C GLY A 174 -9.55 -3.22 -5.99
N THR A 175 -9.03 -2.04 -6.34
CA THR A 175 -9.86 -0.87 -6.64
C THR A 175 -10.78 -1.13 -7.83
N MET A 176 -10.23 -1.68 -8.93
CA MET A 176 -11.00 -2.01 -10.12
C MET A 176 -12.06 -3.07 -9.84
N LEU A 177 -11.67 -4.17 -9.19
CA LEU A 177 -12.57 -5.28 -8.90
C LEU A 177 -13.69 -4.87 -7.94
N GLY A 178 -13.37 -4.15 -6.86
CA GLY A 178 -14.35 -3.70 -5.88
C GLY A 178 -15.39 -2.78 -6.50
N GLY A 179 -14.96 -1.82 -7.32
CA GLY A 179 -15.86 -0.94 -8.06
C GLY A 179 -16.73 -1.70 -9.07
N PHE A 180 -16.13 -2.59 -9.84
CA PHE A 180 -16.81 -3.38 -10.87
C PHE A 180 -17.90 -4.31 -10.29
N LEU A 181 -17.59 -5.03 -9.19
CA LEU A 181 -18.55 -5.96 -8.59
C LEU A 181 -19.84 -5.29 -8.10
N VAL A 182 -19.73 -4.06 -7.59
CA VAL A 182 -20.89 -3.28 -7.15
C VAL A 182 -21.58 -2.60 -8.31
N ALA A 183 -20.84 -2.06 -9.30
CA ALA A 183 -21.40 -1.30 -10.42
C ALA A 183 -22.22 -2.17 -11.37
N ILE A 184 -21.85 -3.44 -11.61
CA ILE A 184 -22.59 -4.33 -12.52
C ILE A 184 -23.99 -4.68 -12.00
N ARG A 185 -24.10 -4.92 -10.68
CA ARG A 185 -25.37 -5.29 -10.05
C ARG A 185 -25.53 -4.57 -8.72
N PRO A 186 -25.94 -3.30 -8.72
CA PRO A 186 -26.04 -2.50 -7.50
C PRO A 186 -26.99 -3.09 -6.44
N SER A 187 -27.99 -3.87 -6.87
CA SER A 187 -28.96 -4.56 -6.00
C SER A 187 -28.49 -5.94 -5.51
N ASP A 188 -27.45 -6.52 -6.09
CA ASP A 188 -26.94 -7.84 -5.75
C ASP A 188 -25.53 -7.74 -5.13
N VAL A 189 -25.51 -7.62 -3.83
CA VAL A 189 -24.27 -7.53 -3.04
C VAL A 189 -23.58 -8.88 -2.79
N THR A 190 -24.13 -9.97 -3.33
CA THR A 190 -23.62 -11.34 -3.10
C THR A 190 -22.21 -11.49 -3.67
N ALA A 191 -21.96 -10.95 -4.86
CA ALA A 191 -20.67 -11.09 -5.54
C ALA A 191 -19.55 -10.41 -4.76
N ILE A 192 -19.72 -9.17 -4.28
CA ILE A 192 -18.71 -8.48 -3.49
C ILE A 192 -18.51 -9.14 -2.13
N SER A 193 -19.59 -9.53 -1.44
CA SER A 193 -19.52 -10.21 -0.15
C SER A 193 -18.78 -11.55 -0.25
N ALA A 194 -19.11 -12.38 -1.23
CA ALA A 194 -18.42 -13.65 -1.47
C ALA A 194 -16.94 -13.44 -1.81
N THR A 195 -16.62 -12.41 -2.62
CA THR A 195 -15.25 -12.12 -3.03
C THR A 195 -14.38 -11.72 -1.84
N VAL A 196 -14.81 -10.79 -0.99
CA VAL A 196 -13.99 -10.34 0.15
C VAL A 196 -13.80 -11.45 1.19
N ILE A 197 -14.82 -12.29 1.41
CA ILE A 197 -14.72 -13.47 2.28
C ILE A 197 -13.75 -14.49 1.67
N PHE A 198 -13.85 -14.79 0.38
CA PHE A 198 -12.95 -15.73 -0.28
C PHE A 198 -11.49 -15.29 -0.22
N ILE A 199 -11.21 -13.99 -0.50
CA ILE A 199 -9.84 -13.42 -0.44
C ILE A 199 -9.30 -13.52 0.99
N SER A 200 -10.11 -13.22 2.02
CA SER A 200 -9.68 -13.29 3.42
C SER A 200 -9.35 -14.73 3.83
N LEU A 201 -10.14 -15.71 3.41
CA LEU A 201 -9.87 -17.14 3.62
C LEU A 201 -8.57 -17.57 2.93
N ALA A 202 -8.36 -17.18 1.66
CA ALA A 202 -7.13 -17.44 0.92
C ALA A 202 -5.92 -16.82 1.64
N GLY A 203 -6.04 -15.56 2.11
CA GLY A 203 -5.03 -14.88 2.90
C GLY A 203 -4.68 -15.58 4.22
N TYR A 204 -5.69 -16.12 4.90
CA TYR A 204 -5.47 -16.93 6.10
C TYR A 204 -4.76 -18.24 5.77
N PHE A 205 -5.20 -18.98 4.76
CA PHE A 205 -4.56 -20.23 4.38
C PHE A 205 -3.08 -20.02 3.99
N THR A 206 -2.77 -18.99 3.21
CA THR A 206 -1.37 -18.67 2.86
C THR A 206 -0.55 -18.30 4.10
N SER A 207 -1.14 -17.59 5.07
CA SER A 207 -0.44 -17.18 6.30
C SER A 207 0.02 -18.35 7.16
N ARG A 208 -0.67 -19.50 7.10
CA ARG A 208 -0.29 -20.72 7.85
C ARG A 208 1.03 -21.36 7.39
N TYR A 209 1.47 -21.03 6.19
CA TYR A 209 2.72 -21.55 5.64
C TYR A 209 3.91 -20.62 5.87
N ILE A 210 3.71 -19.46 6.51
CA ILE A 210 4.80 -18.55 6.88
C ILE A 210 5.66 -19.24 7.94
N PRO A 211 6.99 -19.38 7.72
CA PRO A 211 7.87 -20.00 8.69
C PRO A 211 7.89 -19.24 10.01
N VAL A 212 8.25 -19.96 11.07
CA VAL A 212 8.35 -19.40 12.42
C VAL A 212 9.33 -18.22 12.46
N ALA A 213 8.89 -17.11 13.03
CA ALA A 213 9.69 -15.90 13.23
C ALA A 213 9.68 -15.52 14.72
N PRO A 214 10.68 -15.99 15.51
CA PRO A 214 10.68 -15.83 16.96
C PRO A 214 10.54 -14.40 17.43
N ALA A 215 9.93 -14.24 18.61
CA ALA A 215 9.85 -12.97 19.30
C ALA A 215 11.27 -12.45 19.62
N LEU A 216 11.53 -11.17 19.32
CA LEU A 216 12.84 -10.57 19.56
C LEU A 216 12.95 -9.89 20.93
N GLU A 217 11.83 -9.59 21.57
CA GLU A 217 11.76 -9.00 22.92
C GLU A 217 10.59 -9.59 23.74
N PRO A 218 10.63 -10.88 24.10
CA PRO A 218 9.53 -11.58 24.79
C PRO A 218 9.15 -10.96 26.14
N THR A 219 10.10 -10.34 26.81
CA THR A 219 9.94 -9.72 28.16
C THR A 219 9.33 -8.31 28.11
N LEU A 220 9.05 -7.79 26.90
CA LEU A 220 8.49 -6.47 26.73
C LEU A 220 7.18 -6.32 27.50
N ARG A 221 7.08 -5.30 28.36
CA ARG A 221 5.81 -4.91 29.00
C ARG A 221 5.04 -4.01 28.06
N ILE A 222 3.84 -4.45 27.67
CA ILE A 222 2.95 -3.69 26.79
C ILE A 222 2.40 -2.48 27.54
N ARG A 223 2.49 -1.31 26.92
CA ARG A 223 1.93 -0.05 27.40
C ARG A 223 0.67 0.27 26.60
N TRP A 224 -0.44 0.47 27.29
CA TRP A 224 -1.75 0.68 26.67
C TRP A 224 -2.05 2.13 26.31
N ASN A 225 -1.33 3.08 26.90
CA ASN A 225 -1.51 4.50 26.58
C ASN A 225 -0.93 4.80 25.20
N PHE A 226 -1.82 4.95 24.20
CA PHE A 226 -1.43 5.14 22.80
C PHE A 226 -0.65 6.46 22.58
N VAL A 227 -0.97 7.54 23.29
CA VAL A 227 -0.28 8.84 23.14
C VAL A 227 1.17 8.73 23.60
N THR A 228 1.37 8.24 24.81
CA THR A 228 2.73 8.12 25.38
C THR A 228 3.57 7.13 24.59
N GLU A 229 2.97 6.04 24.09
CA GLU A 229 3.72 5.05 23.29
C GLU A 229 4.00 5.55 21.87
N THR A 230 3.07 6.28 21.24
CA THR A 230 3.34 6.92 19.93
C THR A 230 4.50 7.92 20.04
N LEU A 231 4.55 8.72 21.10
CA LEU A 231 5.69 9.60 21.37
C LEU A 231 6.98 8.80 21.63
N ALA A 232 6.88 7.67 22.35
CA ALA A 232 8.04 6.84 22.65
C ALA A 232 8.62 6.18 21.39
N ILE A 233 7.77 5.61 20.50
CA ILE A 233 8.25 5.02 19.23
C ILE A 233 8.83 6.09 18.30
N THR A 234 8.25 7.29 18.28
CA THR A 234 8.80 8.44 17.53
C THR A 234 10.19 8.80 18.02
N ARG A 235 10.39 8.94 19.34
CA ARG A 235 11.71 9.20 19.92
C ARG A 235 12.72 8.10 19.61
N ARG A 236 12.30 6.83 19.61
CA ARG A 236 13.16 5.70 19.21
C ARG A 236 13.57 5.78 17.74
N ALA A 237 12.68 6.19 16.85
CA ALA A 237 13.00 6.40 15.44
C ALA A 237 13.99 7.57 15.28
N GLN A 238 13.83 8.64 16.04
CA GLN A 238 14.71 9.82 16.05
C GLN A 238 16.12 9.52 16.60
N ALA A 239 16.29 8.44 17.38
CA ALA A 239 17.59 8.07 17.92
C ALA A 239 18.63 7.72 16.84
N SER A 240 18.18 7.41 15.62
CA SER A 240 19.05 7.22 14.45
C SER A 240 18.62 8.20 13.34
N ARG A 241 19.50 9.15 13.01
CA ARG A 241 19.25 10.11 11.93
C ARG A 241 18.89 9.42 10.61
N THR A 242 19.63 8.37 10.25
CA THR A 242 19.37 7.61 9.02
C THR A 242 17.98 6.98 9.03
N VAL A 243 17.56 6.36 10.13
CA VAL A 243 16.24 5.74 10.26
C VAL A 243 15.15 6.80 10.18
N PHE A 244 15.29 7.89 10.91
CA PHE A 244 14.28 8.94 10.95
C PHE A 244 14.12 9.65 9.61
N THR A 245 15.23 10.01 8.93
CA THR A 245 15.16 10.60 7.59
C THR A 245 14.58 9.64 6.56
N SER A 246 14.86 8.32 6.68
CA SER A 246 14.24 7.31 5.82
C SER A 246 12.73 7.22 6.07
N ILE A 247 12.27 7.29 7.31
CA ILE A 247 10.83 7.33 7.65
C ILE A 247 10.17 8.56 7.03
N LEU A 248 10.76 9.73 7.16
CA LEU A 248 10.24 10.95 6.54
C LEU A 248 10.19 10.84 5.01
N GLY A 249 11.22 10.25 4.40
CA GLY A 249 11.24 9.98 2.96
C GLY A 249 10.14 9.01 2.51
N ILE A 250 9.91 7.93 3.28
CA ILE A 250 8.80 6.99 3.02
C ILE A 250 7.45 7.72 3.14
N SER A 251 7.28 8.53 4.17
CA SER A 251 6.03 9.26 4.40
C SER A 251 5.78 10.32 3.32
N TRP A 252 6.85 10.97 2.83
CA TRP A 252 6.78 11.86 1.68
C TRP A 252 6.34 11.13 0.40
N PHE A 253 6.87 9.94 0.15
CA PHE A 253 6.41 9.10 -0.97
C PHE A 253 4.90 8.80 -0.87
N TRP A 254 4.41 8.45 0.33
CA TRP A 254 2.98 8.19 0.52
C TRP A 254 2.12 9.46 0.39
N PHE A 255 2.63 10.61 0.81
CA PHE A 255 1.99 11.91 0.56
C PHE A 255 1.81 12.15 -0.94
N VAL A 256 2.88 12.06 -1.72
CA VAL A 256 2.85 12.25 -3.17
C VAL A 256 1.97 11.19 -3.84
N GLY A 257 2.12 9.92 -3.48
CA GLY A 257 1.32 8.82 -4.03
C GLY A 257 -0.18 8.99 -3.75
N ALA A 258 -0.56 9.40 -2.53
CA ALA A 258 -1.95 9.69 -2.18
C ALA A 258 -2.49 10.88 -2.99
N THR A 259 -1.70 11.94 -3.17
CA THR A 259 -2.06 13.10 -4.00
C THR A 259 -2.35 12.67 -5.44
N TYR A 260 -1.47 11.87 -6.05
CA TYR A 260 -1.68 11.36 -7.40
C TYR A 260 -2.94 10.50 -7.51
N LEU A 261 -3.14 9.54 -6.60
CA LEU A 261 -4.31 8.67 -6.61
C LEU A 261 -5.63 9.44 -6.44
N GLN A 262 -5.61 10.56 -5.73
CA GLN A 262 -6.79 11.41 -5.52
C GLN A 262 -7.06 12.35 -6.71
N LEU A 263 -6.01 12.97 -7.25
CA LEU A 263 -6.15 13.99 -8.31
C LEU A 263 -6.19 13.41 -9.72
N LEU A 264 -5.63 12.21 -9.95
CA LEU A 264 -5.53 11.64 -11.28
C LEU A 264 -6.89 11.45 -11.99
N PRO A 265 -7.98 11.03 -11.31
CA PRO A 265 -9.30 10.95 -11.94
C PRO A 265 -9.83 12.31 -12.40
N SER A 266 -9.77 13.35 -11.55
CA SER A 266 -10.21 14.70 -11.90
C SER A 266 -9.31 15.32 -12.97
N TYR A 267 -8.00 15.21 -12.85
CA TYR A 267 -7.06 15.65 -13.88
C TYR A 267 -7.35 15.01 -15.24
N THR A 268 -7.62 13.71 -15.27
CA THR A 268 -7.95 13.00 -16.51
C THR A 268 -9.25 13.51 -17.12
N ARG A 269 -10.28 13.76 -16.30
CA ARG A 269 -11.56 14.25 -16.77
C ARG A 269 -11.51 15.72 -17.17
N ASP A 270 -10.94 16.57 -16.32
CA ASP A 270 -11.09 18.03 -16.44
C ASP A 270 -9.98 18.67 -17.30
N VAL A 271 -8.81 18.03 -17.39
CA VAL A 271 -7.66 18.53 -18.17
C VAL A 271 -7.43 17.73 -19.45
N LEU A 272 -7.54 16.40 -19.39
CA LEU A 272 -7.32 15.53 -20.55
C LEU A 272 -8.62 15.21 -21.31
N TYR A 273 -9.78 15.61 -20.75
CA TYR A 273 -11.12 15.33 -21.30
C TYR A 273 -11.36 13.83 -21.56
N GLY A 274 -10.72 12.96 -20.74
CA GLY A 274 -10.79 11.50 -20.82
C GLY A 274 -11.96 10.95 -20.00
N ASP A 275 -12.57 9.89 -20.50
CA ASP A 275 -13.60 9.13 -19.80
C ASP A 275 -13.04 8.17 -18.74
N ALA A 276 -13.91 7.36 -18.13
CA ALA A 276 -13.51 6.37 -17.11
C ALA A 276 -12.48 5.34 -17.62
N SER A 277 -12.46 5.05 -18.92
CA SER A 277 -11.47 4.14 -19.51
C SER A 277 -10.07 4.74 -19.49
N VAL A 278 -9.95 6.02 -19.78
CA VAL A 278 -8.68 6.77 -19.72
C VAL A 278 -8.20 6.89 -18.26
N VAL A 279 -9.09 7.19 -17.31
CA VAL A 279 -8.77 7.18 -15.87
C VAL A 279 -8.18 5.83 -15.46
N THR A 280 -8.81 4.73 -15.88
CA THR A 280 -8.33 3.37 -15.58
C THR A 280 -6.94 3.12 -16.15
N VAL A 281 -6.68 3.54 -17.38
CA VAL A 281 -5.36 3.40 -18.01
C VAL A 281 -4.30 4.22 -17.28
N MET A 282 -4.61 5.44 -16.87
CA MET A 282 -3.70 6.30 -16.09
C MET A 282 -3.35 5.71 -14.73
N LEU A 283 -4.35 5.23 -13.98
CA LEU A 283 -4.14 4.54 -12.69
C LEU A 283 -3.34 3.25 -12.86
N THR A 284 -3.58 2.51 -13.96
CA THR A 284 -2.83 1.31 -14.31
C THR A 284 -1.36 1.64 -14.59
N ALA A 285 -1.11 2.66 -15.40
CA ALA A 285 0.24 3.12 -15.72
C ALA A 285 0.99 3.56 -14.47
N PHE A 286 0.34 4.31 -13.58
CA PHE A 286 0.91 4.74 -12.30
C PHE A 286 1.30 3.55 -11.41
N SER A 287 0.41 2.58 -11.23
CA SER A 287 0.64 1.43 -10.36
C SER A 287 1.69 0.48 -10.92
N LEU A 288 1.63 0.18 -12.23
CA LEU A 288 2.63 -0.65 -12.91
C LEU A 288 4.00 0.03 -12.95
N GLY A 289 4.04 1.35 -13.14
CA GLY A 289 5.27 2.13 -13.11
C GLY A 289 5.98 2.03 -11.76
N ILE A 290 5.27 2.15 -10.62
CA ILE A 290 5.86 1.96 -9.28
C ILE A 290 6.38 0.52 -9.14
N GLY A 291 5.62 -0.48 -9.60
CA GLY A 291 6.04 -1.87 -9.60
C GLY A 291 7.33 -2.10 -10.40
N ALA A 292 7.37 -1.57 -11.62
CA ALA A 292 8.55 -1.65 -12.50
C ALA A 292 9.76 -0.92 -11.89
N GLY A 293 9.57 0.28 -11.32
CA GLY A 293 10.62 1.04 -10.63
C GLY A 293 11.14 0.31 -9.39
N SER A 294 10.27 -0.37 -8.65
CA SER A 294 10.65 -1.18 -7.50
C SER A 294 11.50 -2.39 -7.90
N MET A 295 11.17 -3.05 -9.02
CA MET A 295 11.96 -4.14 -9.57
C MET A 295 13.27 -3.66 -10.19
N LEU A 296 13.25 -2.48 -10.84
CA LEU A 296 14.46 -1.84 -11.36
C LEU A 296 15.42 -1.50 -10.21
N CYS A 297 14.93 -0.99 -9.09
CA CYS A 297 15.72 -0.77 -7.88
C CYS A 297 16.38 -2.07 -7.40
N ALA A 298 15.61 -3.16 -7.29
CA ALA A 298 16.14 -4.46 -6.89
C ALA A 298 17.28 -4.93 -7.81
N LYS A 299 17.10 -4.79 -9.13
CA LYS A 299 18.10 -5.16 -10.14
C LYS A 299 19.36 -4.29 -10.07
N LEU A 300 19.22 -2.97 -9.95
CA LEU A 300 20.34 -2.04 -9.87
C LEU A 300 21.13 -2.18 -8.56
N SER A 301 20.47 -2.58 -7.47
CA SER A 301 21.08 -2.74 -6.14
C SER A 301 22.00 -3.96 -6.02
N ARG A 302 21.91 -4.95 -6.92
CA ARG A 302 22.80 -6.13 -6.99
C ARG A 302 23.09 -6.76 -5.62
N GLY A 303 22.08 -6.97 -4.78
CA GLY A 303 22.23 -7.54 -3.46
C GLY A 303 22.79 -6.59 -2.38
N SER A 304 22.89 -5.30 -2.66
CA SER A 304 23.26 -4.26 -1.68
C SER A 304 22.11 -3.28 -1.44
N ILE A 305 22.20 -2.45 -0.41
CA ILE A 305 21.27 -1.32 -0.25
C ILE A 305 21.94 -0.11 -0.93
N GLU A 306 21.56 0.14 -2.19
CA GLU A 306 22.16 1.22 -2.98
C GLU A 306 21.50 2.57 -2.64
N THR A 307 22.11 3.31 -1.73
CA THR A 307 21.57 4.58 -1.22
C THR A 307 21.59 5.71 -2.25
N ARG A 308 22.41 5.59 -3.32
CA ARG A 308 22.47 6.57 -4.42
C ARG A 308 21.16 6.61 -5.23
N LEU A 309 20.38 5.52 -5.20
CA LEU A 309 19.08 5.48 -5.88
C LEU A 309 18.04 6.39 -5.20
N ILE A 310 18.22 6.74 -3.91
CA ILE A 310 17.30 7.61 -3.18
C ILE A 310 17.29 9.03 -3.78
N PRO A 311 18.41 9.76 -3.88
CA PRO A 311 18.40 11.08 -4.49
C PRO A 311 18.05 11.05 -5.98
N ILE A 312 18.44 10.02 -6.72
CA ILE A 312 18.06 9.86 -8.14
C ILE A 312 16.54 9.68 -8.26
N GLY A 313 15.96 8.78 -7.46
CA GLY A 313 14.51 8.55 -7.42
C GLY A 313 13.75 9.81 -7.00
N GLY A 314 14.21 10.50 -5.95
CA GLY A 314 13.60 11.74 -5.48
C GLY A 314 13.67 12.89 -6.48
N ALA A 315 14.83 13.08 -7.12
CA ALA A 315 15.01 14.10 -8.16
C ALA A 315 14.15 13.82 -9.41
N GLY A 316 14.10 12.56 -9.86
CA GLY A 316 13.25 12.16 -10.99
C GLY A 316 11.76 12.35 -10.66
N LEU A 317 11.32 11.92 -9.47
CA LEU A 317 9.95 12.13 -9.01
C LEU A 317 9.59 13.62 -9.01
N ALA A 318 10.44 14.50 -8.48
CA ALA A 318 10.21 15.94 -8.46
C ALA A 318 10.21 16.54 -9.86
N LEU A 319 11.21 16.21 -10.69
CA LEU A 319 11.34 16.73 -12.06
C LEU A 319 10.12 16.41 -12.90
N PHE A 320 9.72 15.12 -12.93
CA PHE A 320 8.59 14.69 -13.74
C PHE A 320 7.24 15.14 -13.16
N SER A 321 7.10 15.32 -11.84
CA SER A 321 5.92 15.94 -11.25
C SER A 321 5.79 17.42 -11.65
N ILE A 322 6.87 18.17 -11.65
CA ILE A 322 6.88 19.58 -12.06
C ILE A 322 6.62 19.69 -13.57
N SER A 323 7.20 18.80 -14.38
CA SER A 323 7.04 18.86 -15.84
C SER A 323 5.61 18.59 -16.31
N LEU A 324 4.79 17.87 -15.53
CA LEU A 324 3.36 17.71 -15.83
C LEU A 324 2.61 19.05 -15.96
N ASN A 325 3.04 20.08 -15.20
CA ASN A 325 2.45 21.42 -15.29
C ASN A 325 2.70 22.10 -16.66
N PHE A 326 3.76 21.71 -17.37
CA PHE A 326 4.16 22.31 -18.65
C PHE A 326 3.73 21.48 -19.88
N ILE A 327 3.34 20.22 -19.67
CA ILE A 327 3.01 19.27 -20.73
C ILE A 327 1.48 19.18 -20.95
N GLY A 328 0.67 19.89 -20.16
CA GLY A 328 -0.79 19.88 -20.27
C GLY A 328 -1.28 20.17 -21.73
N PRO A 329 -2.45 19.67 -22.12
CA PRO A 329 -2.97 19.87 -23.46
C PRO A 329 -3.06 21.36 -23.77
N SER A 330 -2.53 21.76 -24.94
CA SER A 330 -2.73 23.11 -25.46
C SER A 330 -4.23 23.31 -25.69
N ALA A 331 -4.79 24.44 -25.24
CA ALA A 331 -6.19 24.83 -25.45
C ALA A 331 -6.62 24.88 -26.94
N ALA A 332 -5.69 24.70 -27.87
CA ALA A 332 -5.91 24.73 -29.31
C ALA A 332 -6.64 23.52 -29.91
N GLY A 333 -6.94 22.49 -29.10
CA GLY A 333 -7.64 21.27 -29.54
C GLY A 333 -8.96 21.00 -28.81
N VAL A 334 -9.57 22.01 -28.20
CA VAL A 334 -10.87 21.87 -27.50
C VAL A 334 -11.95 21.62 -28.54
N ALA A 335 -12.14 20.34 -28.85
CA ALA A 335 -13.38 19.87 -29.43
C ALA A 335 -14.51 20.20 -28.44
N THR A 336 -15.60 20.74 -28.96
CA THR A 336 -16.81 21.10 -28.27
C THR A 336 -17.18 20.19 -27.12
N PHE A 337 -17.51 20.79 -25.98
CA PHE A 337 -17.77 20.24 -24.63
C PHE A 337 -18.87 19.16 -24.52
N GLU A 338 -19.19 18.39 -25.56
CA GLU A 338 -20.37 17.51 -25.56
C GLU A 338 -20.07 16.02 -25.24
N ALA A 339 -18.82 15.57 -25.32
CA ALA A 339 -18.49 14.18 -24.93
C ALA A 339 -17.06 14.03 -24.44
N LEU A 340 -16.85 13.24 -23.38
CA LEU A 340 -15.51 12.82 -22.92
C LEU A 340 -14.91 11.83 -23.92
N ASN A 341 -13.61 11.95 -24.17
CA ASN A 341 -12.88 11.10 -25.11
C ASN A 341 -12.63 9.72 -24.49
N GLY A 342 -13.00 8.67 -25.22
CA GLY A 342 -12.63 7.30 -24.89
C GLY A 342 -11.14 7.03 -25.14
N PHE A 343 -10.68 5.87 -24.69
CA PHE A 343 -9.27 5.47 -24.84
C PHE A 343 -8.78 5.56 -26.31
N ALA A 344 -9.62 5.14 -27.26
CA ALA A 344 -9.26 5.18 -28.70
C ALA A 344 -8.98 6.61 -29.22
N ASP A 345 -9.72 7.60 -28.74
CA ASP A 345 -9.51 8.99 -29.12
C ASP A 345 -8.34 9.61 -28.34
N PHE A 346 -8.20 9.23 -27.07
CA PHE A 346 -7.09 9.65 -26.22
C PHE A 346 -5.71 9.30 -26.85
N VAL A 347 -5.55 8.08 -27.37
CA VAL A 347 -4.27 7.63 -27.97
C VAL A 347 -3.94 8.29 -29.30
N ARG A 348 -4.91 8.90 -30.00
CA ARG A 348 -4.70 9.64 -31.26
C ARG A 348 -4.03 10.99 -31.05
N VAL A 349 -4.11 11.54 -29.84
CA VAL A 349 -3.54 12.85 -29.51
C VAL A 349 -2.10 12.66 -29.02
N THR A 350 -1.11 13.10 -29.80
CA THR A 350 0.32 12.95 -29.47
C THR A 350 0.70 13.55 -28.10
N GLN A 351 0.07 14.65 -27.72
CA GLN A 351 0.30 15.32 -26.45
C GLN A 351 -0.06 14.43 -25.24
N ASN A 352 -1.09 13.62 -25.38
CA ASN A 352 -1.52 12.69 -24.32
C ASN A 352 -0.45 11.63 -24.03
N TRP A 353 0.34 11.23 -25.03
CA TRP A 353 1.47 10.32 -24.83
C TRP A 353 2.60 10.94 -24.02
N LEU A 354 2.80 12.26 -24.12
CA LEU A 354 3.77 12.97 -23.26
C LEU A 354 3.31 12.97 -21.79
N VAL A 355 2.02 13.21 -21.54
CA VAL A 355 1.45 13.14 -20.17
C VAL A 355 1.53 11.72 -19.64
N PHE A 356 1.16 10.72 -20.44
CA PHE A 356 1.23 9.31 -20.09
C PHE A 356 2.67 8.87 -19.77
N GLY A 357 3.62 9.17 -20.66
CA GLY A 357 5.04 8.86 -20.46
C GLY A 357 5.63 9.54 -19.24
N ASN A 358 5.22 10.78 -18.97
CA ASN A 358 5.61 11.52 -17.79
C ASN A 358 5.09 10.86 -16.50
N LEU A 359 3.82 10.45 -16.49
CA LEU A 359 3.22 9.74 -15.34
C LEU A 359 3.93 8.40 -15.08
N VAL A 360 4.25 7.66 -16.13
CA VAL A 360 5.05 6.43 -16.03
C VAL A 360 6.43 6.72 -15.43
N ALA A 361 7.09 7.80 -15.87
CA ALA A 361 8.39 8.21 -15.33
C ALA A 361 8.30 8.57 -13.84
N VAL A 362 7.33 9.42 -13.43
CA VAL A 362 7.05 9.72 -12.00
C VAL A 362 6.96 8.43 -11.20
N SER A 363 6.21 7.47 -11.69
CA SER A 363 5.93 6.21 -11.01
C SER A 363 7.17 5.33 -10.87
N ILE A 364 7.96 5.20 -11.96
CA ILE A 364 9.22 4.43 -11.94
C ILE A 364 10.21 5.05 -10.94
N PHE A 365 10.37 6.37 -10.95
CA PHE A 365 11.25 7.05 -10.01
C PHE A 365 10.73 6.95 -8.57
N GLY A 366 9.40 6.93 -8.37
CA GLY A 366 8.78 6.62 -7.09
C GLY A 366 9.16 5.24 -6.55
N GLY A 367 9.14 4.21 -7.41
CA GLY A 367 9.60 2.86 -7.07
C GLY A 367 11.09 2.79 -6.72
N LEU A 368 11.93 3.47 -7.50
CA LEU A 368 13.38 3.60 -7.22
C LEU A 368 13.65 4.29 -5.88
N TYR A 369 12.82 5.25 -5.51
CA TYR A 369 12.95 6.02 -4.27
C TYR A 369 12.56 5.23 -3.03
N ILE A 370 11.41 4.55 -3.05
CA ILE A 370 10.79 3.98 -1.84
C ILE A 370 11.49 2.70 -1.36
N VAL A 371 11.95 1.83 -2.27
CA VAL A 371 12.50 0.51 -1.93
C VAL A 371 13.75 0.57 -1.06
N PRO A 372 14.80 1.38 -1.39
CA PRO A 372 15.99 1.45 -0.56
C PRO A 372 15.72 2.09 0.81
N LEU A 373 14.73 2.99 0.92
CA LEU A 373 14.34 3.60 2.20
C LEU A 373 13.78 2.55 3.17
N PHE A 374 12.88 1.66 2.73
CA PHE A 374 12.41 0.55 3.57
C PHE A 374 13.56 -0.38 3.98
N SER A 375 14.45 -0.70 3.05
CA SER A 375 15.62 -1.55 3.32
C SER A 375 16.56 -0.91 4.35
N LEU A 376 16.74 0.41 4.31
CA LEU A 376 17.51 1.16 5.30
C LEU A 376 16.86 1.11 6.69
N VAL A 377 15.56 1.37 6.80
CA VAL A 377 14.84 1.30 8.08
C VAL A 377 14.99 -0.09 8.69
N GLN A 378 14.78 -1.15 7.89
CA GLN A 378 14.85 -2.53 8.35
C GLN A 378 16.26 -2.95 8.75
N SER A 379 17.29 -2.53 8.03
CA SER A 379 18.68 -2.92 8.29
C SER A 379 19.33 -2.11 9.42
N ARG A 380 18.92 -0.87 9.64
CA ARG A 380 19.51 0.04 10.63
C ARG A 380 18.76 0.06 11.96
N ALA A 381 17.49 -0.31 11.99
CA ALA A 381 16.74 -0.46 13.23
C ALA A 381 17.24 -1.65 14.03
N ARG A 382 17.40 -1.46 15.36
CA ARG A 382 17.77 -2.53 16.28
C ARG A 382 16.74 -3.67 16.20
N PRO A 383 17.17 -4.95 16.09
CA PRO A 383 16.24 -6.07 15.91
C PRO A 383 15.09 -6.10 16.93
N GLN A 384 15.39 -5.85 18.24
CA GLN A 384 14.43 -5.87 19.35
C GLN A 384 13.40 -4.71 19.30
N GLN A 385 13.64 -3.67 18.51
CA GLN A 385 12.81 -2.47 18.42
C GLN A 385 12.30 -2.23 16.99
N ARG A 386 12.58 -3.14 16.07
CA ARG A 386 12.33 -2.94 14.64
C ARG A 386 10.86 -2.77 14.33
N ALA A 387 9.98 -3.58 14.93
CA ALA A 387 8.55 -3.44 14.69
C ALA A 387 8.00 -2.12 15.25
N ARG A 388 8.48 -1.66 16.39
CA ARG A 388 8.10 -0.34 16.95
C ARG A 388 8.61 0.81 16.09
N VAL A 389 9.79 0.72 15.50
CA VAL A 389 10.30 1.73 14.55
C VAL A 389 9.46 1.75 13.27
N ILE A 390 9.06 0.59 12.76
CA ILE A 390 8.17 0.49 11.59
C ILE A 390 6.75 0.98 11.95
N ALA A 391 6.30 0.78 13.20
CA ALA A 391 5.06 1.37 13.68
C ALA A 391 5.11 2.91 13.68
N ALA A 392 6.24 3.51 14.04
CA ALA A 392 6.42 4.96 13.89
C ALA A 392 6.31 5.39 12.42
N ASN A 393 6.90 4.63 11.48
CA ASN A 393 6.73 4.89 10.05
C ASN A 393 5.25 4.88 9.63
N ASN A 394 4.44 3.95 10.12
CA ASN A 394 3.00 3.92 9.81
C ASN A 394 2.27 5.18 10.34
N VAL A 395 2.62 5.64 11.54
CA VAL A 395 2.05 6.88 12.11
C VAL A 395 2.40 8.09 11.23
N PHE A 396 3.67 8.23 10.83
CA PHE A 396 4.08 9.32 9.95
C PHE A 396 3.43 9.21 8.57
N ASN A 397 3.33 8.01 8.00
CA ASN A 397 2.63 7.80 6.73
C ASN A 397 1.16 8.26 6.83
N ALA A 398 0.45 7.89 7.90
CA ALA A 398 -0.93 8.31 8.13
C ALA A 398 -1.05 9.85 8.23
N LEU A 399 -0.15 10.51 8.97
CA LEU A 399 -0.13 11.97 9.07
C LEU A 399 0.10 12.65 7.71
N PHE A 400 1.04 12.14 6.92
CA PHE A 400 1.35 12.69 5.60
C PHE A 400 0.21 12.46 4.61
N MET A 401 -0.45 11.30 4.64
CA MET A 401 -1.62 11.00 3.80
C MET A 401 -2.82 11.89 4.17
N VAL A 402 -3.06 12.15 5.46
CA VAL A 402 -4.08 13.10 5.91
C VAL A 402 -3.71 14.52 5.45
N GLY A 403 -2.45 14.91 5.57
CA GLY A 403 -1.96 16.19 5.06
C GLY A 403 -2.19 16.36 3.55
N SER A 404 -1.93 15.30 2.77
CA SER A 404 -2.23 15.26 1.34
C SER A 404 -3.73 15.48 1.08
N ALA A 405 -4.60 14.76 1.79
CA ALA A 405 -6.05 14.89 1.62
C ALA A 405 -6.55 16.30 1.94
N LEU A 406 -6.06 16.92 3.02
CA LEU A 406 -6.43 18.28 3.40
C LEU A 406 -6.00 19.33 2.35
N ILE A 407 -4.78 19.17 1.80
CA ILE A 407 -4.30 20.05 0.72
C ILE A 407 -5.15 19.87 -0.54
N THR A 408 -5.46 18.62 -0.91
CA THR A 408 -6.27 18.33 -2.10
C THR A 408 -7.72 18.87 -1.99
N ILE A 409 -8.29 18.92 -0.78
CA ILE A 409 -9.63 19.52 -0.55
C ILE A 409 -9.57 21.06 -0.65
N GLY A 410 -8.44 21.67 -0.31
CA GLY A 410 -8.26 23.13 -0.36
C GLY A 410 -7.89 23.69 -1.73
N LEU A 411 -7.55 22.82 -2.67
CA LEU A 411 -7.26 23.17 -4.09
C LEU A 411 -8.51 23.03 -4.95
#